data_e70cf35bd8cd38b51a337cbb6c9e0eb1
#
_entry.id   e70cf35bd8cd38b51a337cbb6c9e0eb1
#
_cell.length_a   1.000
_cell.length_b   1.000
_cell.length_c   1.000
_cell.angle_alpha   90.00
_cell.angle_beta   90.00
_cell.angle_gamma   90.00
#
_symmetry.space_group_name_H-M   'P 1'
#
loop_
_entity.id
_entity.type
_entity.pdbx_description
1 polymer ?
#
loop_
_entity_poly.entity_id
_entity_poly.type
_entity_poly.pdbx_seq_one_letter_code
_entity_poly.pdbx_strand_id
1 'polypeptide(L)'
;MAYKKRRYKGPNKYHARKAVVDGITFDSRKEAERYMVLKEKAEKGQISGLQRQVKFILIPAQREPDQIGPRGGKKPGKLLERECAYIADFVYTENGQQVVEDTKGMRLSDYIIKRKLMLWVHGIKIKEI
;
A
#
# COMPACT_ATOMS: atom_id res chain seq x y z
N MET A 1 -32.32 -19.02 -2.28
CA MET A 1 -31.02 -19.28 -1.64
C MET A 1 -29.93 -18.59 -2.46
N ALA A 2 -29.22 -17.64 -1.87
CA ALA A 2 -28.09 -17.02 -2.55
C ALA A 2 -26.91 -18.01 -2.50
N TYR A 3 -26.47 -18.48 -3.64
CA TYR A 3 -25.25 -19.26 -3.77
C TYR A 3 -24.06 -18.35 -3.45
N LYS A 4 -23.44 -18.51 -2.27
CA LYS A 4 -22.11 -17.91 -2.01
C LYS A 4 -21.12 -18.64 -2.90
N LYS A 5 -20.74 -18.03 -4.03
CA LYS A 5 -19.57 -18.48 -4.79
C LYS A 5 -18.38 -18.51 -3.84
N ARG A 6 -17.95 -19.71 -3.44
CA ARG A 6 -16.65 -19.90 -2.80
C ARG A 6 -15.61 -19.33 -3.76
N ARG A 7 -15.01 -18.21 -3.41
CA ARG A 7 -13.84 -17.72 -4.16
C ARG A 7 -12.77 -18.79 -4.01
N TYR A 8 -12.51 -19.50 -5.09
CA TYR A 8 -11.36 -20.39 -5.18
C TYR A 8 -10.11 -19.53 -4.99
N LYS A 9 -9.49 -19.67 -3.81
CA LYS A 9 -8.13 -19.14 -3.62
C LYS A 9 -7.20 -20.14 -4.29
N GLY A 10 -6.97 -19.97 -5.58
CA GLY A 10 -5.94 -20.73 -6.28
C GLY A 10 -4.57 -20.55 -5.63
N PRO A 11 -3.60 -21.40 -5.97
CA PRO A 11 -2.23 -21.22 -5.49
C PRO A 11 -1.76 -19.81 -5.85
N ASN A 12 -0.97 -19.19 -4.97
CA ASN A 12 -0.44 -17.86 -5.17
C ASN A 12 0.22 -17.79 -6.55
N LYS A 13 -0.30 -16.93 -7.44
CA LYS A 13 0.06 -16.83 -8.85
C LYS A 13 1.57 -16.69 -9.10
N TYR A 14 2.31 -16.20 -8.11
CA TYR A 14 3.75 -15.91 -8.21
C TYR A 14 4.59 -16.77 -7.26
N HIS A 15 4.06 -17.87 -6.74
CA HIS A 15 4.73 -18.80 -5.82
C HIS A 15 5.31 -18.12 -4.56
N ALA A 16 4.85 -16.93 -4.19
CA ALA A 16 5.26 -16.27 -2.97
C ALA A 16 4.71 -17.04 -1.77
N ARG A 17 5.60 -17.47 -0.87
CA ARG A 17 5.23 -18.16 0.37
C ARG A 17 4.98 -17.13 1.46
N LYS A 18 3.84 -17.25 2.15
CA LYS A 18 3.56 -16.46 3.34
C LYS A 18 4.52 -16.84 4.47
N ALA A 19 4.96 -15.85 5.22
CA ALA A 19 5.81 -16.02 6.38
C ALA A 19 5.22 -15.28 7.57
N VAL A 20 5.44 -15.80 8.79
CA VAL A 20 4.98 -15.17 10.03
C VAL A 20 6.18 -14.76 10.87
N VAL A 21 6.25 -13.49 11.24
CA VAL A 21 7.27 -12.92 12.14
C VAL A 21 6.58 -11.99 13.12
N ASP A 22 6.87 -12.12 14.42
CA ASP A 22 6.25 -11.33 15.49
C ASP A 22 4.71 -11.35 15.47
N GLY A 23 4.10 -12.47 15.08
CA GLY A 23 2.65 -12.60 14.95
C GLY A 23 2.08 -11.91 13.70
N ILE A 24 2.93 -11.33 12.85
CA ILE A 24 2.53 -10.66 11.63
C ILE A 24 2.71 -11.62 10.45
N THR A 25 1.65 -11.78 9.65
CA THR A 25 1.70 -12.57 8.42
C THR A 25 2.12 -11.69 7.25
N PHE A 26 3.24 -12.02 6.63
CA PHE A 26 3.77 -11.33 5.44
C PHE A 26 3.41 -12.10 4.19
N ASP A 27 3.15 -11.39 3.09
CA ASP A 27 2.78 -11.99 1.81
C ASP A 27 3.94 -12.72 1.14
N SER A 28 5.17 -12.40 1.51
CA SER A 28 6.36 -13.07 1.01
C SER A 28 7.42 -13.23 2.11
N ARG A 29 8.27 -14.22 1.92
CA ARG A 29 9.44 -14.43 2.79
C ARG A 29 10.42 -13.25 2.71
N LYS A 30 10.61 -12.70 1.53
CA LYS A 30 11.48 -11.54 1.29
C LYS A 30 11.02 -10.32 2.11
N GLU A 31 9.72 -10.07 2.14
CA GLU A 31 9.13 -8.98 2.94
C GLU A 31 9.34 -9.22 4.44
N ALA A 32 9.12 -10.45 4.92
CA ALA A 32 9.37 -10.83 6.31
C ALA A 32 10.83 -10.66 6.71
N GLU A 33 11.77 -11.06 5.86
CA GLU A 33 13.20 -10.90 6.10
C GLU A 33 13.59 -9.42 6.13
N ARG A 34 13.04 -8.61 5.24
CA ARG A 34 13.26 -7.16 5.24
C ARG A 34 12.72 -6.50 6.51
N TYR A 35 11.55 -6.92 6.98
CA TYR A 35 10.99 -6.44 8.24
C TYR A 35 11.95 -6.68 9.41
N MET A 36 12.54 -7.86 9.52
CA MET A 36 13.50 -8.16 10.59
C MET A 36 14.71 -7.25 10.55
N VAL A 37 15.24 -6.97 9.37
CA VAL A 37 16.36 -6.03 9.18
C VAL A 37 15.98 -4.61 9.62
N LEU A 38 14.81 -4.13 9.21
CA LEU A 38 14.34 -2.79 9.55
C LEU A 38 14.01 -2.66 11.04
N LYS A 39 13.45 -3.68 11.64
CA LYS A 39 13.17 -3.73 13.08
C LYS A 39 14.45 -3.61 13.90
N GLU A 40 15.50 -4.35 13.51
CA GLU A 40 16.81 -4.27 14.16
C GLU A 40 17.40 -2.86 14.02
N LYS A 41 17.33 -2.26 12.85
CA LYS A 41 17.77 -0.87 12.64
C LYS A 41 17.00 0.13 13.51
N ALA A 42 15.70 -0.07 13.68
CA ALA A 42 14.87 0.77 14.54
C ALA A 42 15.27 0.62 16.01
N GLU A 43 15.52 -0.59 16.47
CA GLU A 43 15.99 -0.87 17.83
C GLU A 43 17.36 -0.24 18.13
N LYS A 44 18.22 -0.18 17.14
CA LYS A 44 19.55 0.48 17.21
C LYS A 44 19.49 2.01 17.04
N GLY A 45 18.31 2.57 16.82
CA GLY A 45 18.15 4.02 16.58
C GLY A 45 18.65 4.52 15.23
N GLN A 46 18.93 3.62 14.26
CA GLN A 46 19.39 3.98 12.93
C GLN A 46 18.27 4.51 12.04
N ILE A 47 17.05 4.08 12.30
CA ILE A 47 15.83 4.56 11.67
C ILE A 47 14.76 4.81 12.73
N SER A 48 13.74 5.59 12.39
CA SER A 48 12.62 5.90 13.28
C SER A 48 11.29 5.86 12.53
N GLY A 49 10.19 5.72 13.27
CA GLY A 49 8.85 5.78 12.71
C GLY A 49 8.55 4.66 11.72
N LEU A 50 9.08 3.45 11.94
CA LEU A 50 8.84 2.31 11.07
C LEU A 50 7.35 1.96 11.04
N GLN A 51 6.76 2.02 9.84
CA GLN A 51 5.37 1.68 9.57
C GLN A 51 5.31 0.66 8.43
N ARG A 52 4.29 -0.19 8.47
CA ARG A 52 4.01 -1.19 7.44
C ARG A 52 2.73 -0.85 6.71
N GLN A 53 2.62 -1.27 5.44
CA GLN A 53 1.41 -1.18 4.65
C GLN A 53 0.81 0.23 4.67
N VAL A 54 1.62 1.21 4.31
CA VAL A 54 1.23 2.62 4.31
C VAL A 54 0.60 2.98 2.97
N LYS A 55 -0.61 3.54 3.04
CA LYS A 55 -1.39 3.93 1.86
C LYS A 55 -1.05 5.34 1.41
N PHE A 56 -0.74 5.49 0.13
CA PHE A 56 -0.59 6.77 -0.54
C PHE A 56 -1.66 6.93 -1.61
N ILE A 57 -2.44 8.00 -1.55
CA ILE A 57 -3.45 8.30 -2.57
C ILE A 57 -2.73 8.88 -3.80
N LEU A 58 -2.93 8.26 -4.95
CA LEU A 58 -2.34 8.69 -6.23
C LEU A 58 -3.34 9.53 -7.04
N ILE A 59 -4.57 9.06 -7.12
CA ILE A 59 -5.68 9.76 -7.77
C ILE A 59 -6.85 9.69 -6.79
N PRO A 60 -7.40 10.85 -6.37
CA PRO A 60 -8.53 10.83 -5.45
C PRO A 60 -9.78 10.26 -6.11
N ALA A 61 -10.73 9.80 -5.30
CA ALA A 61 -12.03 9.42 -5.79
C ALA A 61 -12.69 10.60 -6.51
N GLN A 62 -13.33 10.33 -7.63
CA GLN A 62 -13.99 11.32 -8.46
C GLN A 62 -15.50 11.12 -8.34
N ARG A 63 -16.21 12.20 -8.04
CA ARG A 63 -17.65 12.19 -7.82
C ARG A 63 -18.33 13.28 -8.64
N GLU A 64 -19.61 13.09 -8.91
CA GLU A 64 -20.47 14.17 -9.37
C GLU A 64 -20.52 15.29 -8.33
N PRO A 65 -20.91 16.54 -8.72
CA PRO A 65 -21.04 17.63 -7.78
C PRO A 65 -21.97 17.27 -6.61
N ASP A 66 -21.67 17.82 -5.42
CA ASP A 66 -22.50 17.65 -4.24
C ASP A 66 -23.92 18.15 -4.50
N GLN A 67 -24.90 17.45 -3.95
CA GLN A 67 -26.31 17.82 -4.01
C GLN A 67 -26.77 18.38 -2.65
N ILE A 68 -27.79 19.24 -2.68
CA ILE A 68 -28.43 19.71 -1.46
C ILE A 68 -29.55 18.74 -1.11
N GLY A 69 -29.49 18.16 0.09
CA GLY A 69 -30.53 17.27 0.60
C GLY A 69 -31.82 18.02 0.99
N PRO A 70 -32.92 17.28 1.25
CA PRO A 70 -34.23 17.86 1.59
C PRO A 70 -34.21 18.78 2.80
N ARG A 71 -33.24 18.64 3.70
CA ARG A 71 -33.07 19.43 4.93
C ARG A 71 -32.00 20.53 4.82
N GLY A 72 -31.52 20.85 3.60
CA GLY A 72 -30.50 21.85 3.35
C GLY A 72 -29.05 21.41 3.60
N GLY A 73 -28.82 20.16 4.01
CA GLY A 73 -27.49 19.60 4.19
C GLY A 73 -26.87 19.17 2.85
N LYS A 74 -25.52 19.26 2.73
CA LYS A 74 -24.81 18.78 1.57
C LYS A 74 -24.81 17.24 1.54
N LYS A 75 -25.17 16.67 0.40
CA LYS A 75 -25.10 15.23 0.12
C LYS A 75 -24.01 15.00 -0.93
N PRO A 76 -23.04 14.11 -0.68
CA PRO A 76 -22.02 13.78 -1.68
C PRO A 76 -22.63 13.30 -2.99
N GLY A 77 -22.08 13.75 -4.11
CA GLY A 77 -22.49 13.30 -5.43
C GLY A 77 -22.13 11.82 -5.67
N LYS A 78 -22.71 11.25 -6.72
CA LYS A 78 -22.47 9.86 -7.13
C LYS A 78 -20.98 9.63 -7.41
N LEU A 79 -20.45 8.50 -6.95
CA LEU A 79 -19.10 8.09 -7.26
C LEU A 79 -18.97 7.75 -8.75
N LEU A 80 -18.10 8.46 -9.45
CA LEU A 80 -17.77 8.22 -10.86
C LEU A 80 -16.59 7.25 -10.98
N GLU A 81 -15.50 7.53 -10.24
CA GLU A 81 -14.30 6.70 -10.22
C GLU A 81 -13.79 6.55 -8.79
N ARG A 82 -13.33 5.36 -8.45
CA ARG A 82 -12.70 5.08 -7.17
C ARG A 82 -11.31 5.68 -7.11
N GLU A 83 -10.82 5.95 -5.91
CA GLU A 83 -9.44 6.35 -5.70
C GLU A 83 -8.46 5.31 -6.24
N CYS A 84 -7.34 5.77 -6.76
CA CYS A 84 -6.18 4.96 -7.06
C CYS A 84 -5.15 5.20 -5.97
N ALA A 85 -4.71 4.14 -5.31
CA ALA A 85 -3.76 4.21 -4.21
C ALA A 85 -2.61 3.22 -4.41
N TYR A 86 -1.46 3.56 -3.82
CA TYR A 86 -0.32 2.68 -3.67
C TYR A 86 -0.14 2.35 -2.20
N ILE A 87 0.12 1.09 -1.90
CA ILE A 87 0.40 0.64 -0.55
C ILE A 87 1.87 0.23 -0.48
N ALA A 88 2.66 1.00 0.27
CA ALA A 88 4.07 0.72 0.49
C ALA A 88 4.24 -0.38 1.53
N ASP A 89 5.21 -1.27 1.32
CA ASP A 89 5.49 -2.31 2.30
C ASP A 89 6.04 -1.74 3.61
N PHE A 90 6.98 -0.78 3.50
CA PHE A 90 7.58 -0.12 4.65
C PHE A 90 7.79 1.37 4.40
N VAL A 91 7.55 2.17 5.43
CA VAL A 91 7.87 3.59 5.45
C VAL A 91 8.56 3.91 6.78
N TYR A 92 9.63 4.67 6.74
CA TYR A 92 10.38 5.09 7.92
C TYR A 92 11.18 6.36 7.64
N THR A 93 11.78 6.91 8.68
CA THR A 93 12.68 8.05 8.58
C THR A 93 14.11 7.60 8.82
N GLU A 94 15.01 7.97 7.92
CA GLU A 94 16.45 7.73 8.03
C GLU A 94 17.19 9.01 7.69
N ASN A 95 18.10 9.45 8.57
CA ASN A 95 18.84 10.71 8.40
C ASN A 95 17.93 11.91 8.11
N GLY A 96 16.80 11.99 8.80
CA GLY A 96 15.82 13.08 8.64
C GLY A 96 15.00 13.03 7.36
N GLN A 97 15.13 11.99 6.55
CA GLN A 97 14.39 11.82 5.31
C GLN A 97 13.45 10.63 5.36
N GLN A 98 12.27 10.81 4.78
CA GLN A 98 11.32 9.72 4.61
C GLN A 98 11.82 8.74 3.55
N VAL A 99 11.81 7.46 3.88
CA VAL A 99 12.11 6.36 2.97
C VAL A 99 10.85 5.52 2.78
N VAL A 100 10.52 5.26 1.53
CA VAL A 100 9.39 4.42 1.15
C VAL A 100 9.94 3.20 0.41
N GLU A 101 9.74 2.01 0.97
CA GLU A 101 10.28 0.76 0.43
C GLU A 101 9.20 -0.16 -0.11
N ASP A 102 9.56 -0.87 -1.15
CA ASP A 102 8.76 -1.95 -1.70
C ASP A 102 9.65 -3.17 -1.99
N THR A 103 9.22 -4.33 -1.50
CA THR A 103 9.92 -5.59 -1.72
C THR A 103 9.29 -6.32 -2.91
N LYS A 104 9.77 -6.04 -4.13
CA LYS A 104 9.21 -6.65 -5.35
C LYS A 104 10.01 -7.83 -5.85
N GLY A 105 9.38 -9.01 -5.91
CA GLY A 105 9.88 -10.14 -6.68
C GLY A 105 9.63 -9.94 -8.17
N MET A 106 8.51 -9.34 -8.54
CA MET A 106 8.08 -9.07 -9.92
C MET A 106 7.53 -7.65 -10.06
N ARG A 107 7.94 -6.94 -11.12
CA ARG A 107 7.42 -5.61 -11.46
C ARG A 107 6.29 -5.75 -12.48
N LEU A 108 5.05 -5.75 -11.98
CA LEU A 108 3.86 -5.77 -12.84
C LEU A 108 3.59 -4.39 -13.42
N SER A 109 2.85 -4.34 -14.52
CA SER A 109 2.53 -3.09 -15.22
C SER A 109 1.76 -2.09 -14.36
N ASP A 110 0.83 -2.56 -13.53
CA ASP A 110 0.10 -1.71 -12.59
C ASP A 110 1.01 -1.10 -11.52
N TYR A 111 1.96 -1.87 -10.98
CA TYR A 111 2.97 -1.37 -10.07
C TYR A 111 3.86 -0.30 -10.73
N ILE A 112 4.31 -0.52 -11.95
CA ILE A 112 5.15 0.44 -12.67
C ILE A 112 4.41 1.79 -12.84
N ILE A 113 3.13 1.76 -13.16
CA ILE A 113 2.29 2.96 -13.24
C ILE A 113 2.20 3.65 -11.88
N LYS A 114 1.93 2.90 -10.81
CA LYS A 114 1.85 3.45 -9.45
C LYS A 114 3.18 4.04 -8.99
N ARG A 115 4.30 3.40 -9.32
CA ARG A 115 5.63 3.94 -9.04
C ARG A 115 5.85 5.30 -9.72
N LYS A 116 5.46 5.43 -10.98
CA LYS A 116 5.54 6.69 -11.72
C LYS A 116 4.65 7.76 -11.11
N LEU A 117 3.45 7.39 -10.68
CA LEU A 117 2.52 8.30 -10.02
C LEU A 117 3.01 8.72 -8.64
N MET A 118 3.66 7.84 -7.88
CA MET A 118 4.30 8.21 -6.61
C MET A 118 5.34 9.31 -6.80
N LEU A 119 6.15 9.21 -7.83
CA LEU A 119 7.13 10.26 -8.14
C LEU A 119 6.46 11.55 -8.62
N TRP A 120 5.47 11.45 -9.48
CA TRP A 120 4.78 12.60 -10.06
C TRP A 120 3.92 13.35 -9.03
N VAL A 121 3.10 12.62 -8.26
CA VAL A 121 2.12 13.22 -7.33
C VAL A 121 2.78 13.63 -6.01
N HIS A 122 3.62 12.78 -5.45
CA HIS A 122 4.20 12.97 -4.11
C HIS A 122 5.68 13.34 -4.13
N GLY A 123 6.34 13.29 -5.28
CA GLY A 123 7.79 13.49 -5.36
C GLY A 123 8.59 12.38 -4.66
N ILE A 124 7.99 11.22 -4.45
CA ILE A 124 8.60 10.09 -3.74
C ILE A 124 9.13 9.07 -4.73
N LYS A 125 10.44 8.83 -4.66
CA LYS A 125 11.08 7.73 -5.36
C LYS A 125 11.05 6.49 -4.47
N ILE A 126 10.32 5.46 -4.89
CA ILE A 126 10.24 4.20 -4.17
C ILE A 126 11.60 3.50 -4.20
N LYS A 127 12.06 3.07 -3.02
CA LYS A 127 13.23 2.22 -2.88
C LYS A 127 12.80 0.76 -3.05
N GLU A 128 13.21 0.18 -4.17
CA GLU A 128 12.94 -1.23 -4.46
C GLU A 128 14.03 -2.10 -3.85
N ILE A 129 13.59 -3.07 -3.06
CA ILE A 129 14.50 -4.00 -2.37
C ILE A 129 14.57 -5.33 -3.12
#